data_b541af5ec180bf02339f2603f90f9d31
#
_entry.id   b541af5ec180bf02339f2603f90f9d31
#
_cell.length_a   1.000
_cell.length_b   1.000
_cell.length_c   1.000
_cell.angle_alpha   90.00
_cell.angle_beta   90.00
_cell.angle_gamma   90.00
#
_symmetry.space_group_name_H-M   'P 1'
#
loop_
_entity.id
_entity.type
_entity.pdbx_description
1 polymer ?
#
loop_
_entity_poly.entity_id
_entity_poly.type
_entity_poly.pdbx_seq_one_letter_code
_entity_poly.pdbx_strand_id
1 'polypeptide(L)'
;MKELINMFKPQDGVDDFDRIRIGLASPDMIRSWSFGEVKKPETINYRTFKPERDGLFCAKIFGPIKDYECLCGKYKRLKHRGVVCEKCGVEVTKSSVRRERMGHIELATPVAHIWFLKSLPSRIGLLLDLTLREIERVLYFESFIVLDPGMTPLEKNQLLNEEAYLQAVEEYGHEFKAMMGAEAIQEILRTTDWRDVLQTLKEELEQTSSETKKKRLVKRINLIDAFVPDPDDPKKVVGKPEWLILNVLPVLPPDLRPLVPLDSGRFATSDLNDLYRRVINRNNRLKRLLELFAPDIIVRNEKRMLQEAVDSLLDNGRRGRTVTGSNKRPLKSLADMIKGKQGRFRQNLLGKRVDYSGRSVIVVGPTLRLHQCGLPKRMALELFKPFIFQQLIEKEQAPTIKAAKLMPPGCPPSTANLAKKPRTP
;
A
#
# COMPACT_ATOMS: atom_id res chain seq x y z
N MET A 1 33.64 9.49 25.24
CA MET A 1 32.43 9.54 26.09
C MET A 1 31.21 10.13 25.36
N LYS A 2 31.32 11.24 24.63
CA LYS A 2 30.16 11.79 23.84
C LYS A 2 29.65 10.83 22.74
N GLU A 3 30.53 10.06 22.09
CA GLU A 3 30.14 9.07 21.07
C GLU A 3 29.43 7.85 21.68
N LEU A 4 29.81 7.40 22.87
CA LEU A 4 29.12 6.36 23.61
C LEU A 4 27.71 6.79 24.04
N ILE A 5 27.56 8.05 24.48
CA ILE A 5 26.27 8.61 24.86
C ILE A 5 25.34 8.74 23.62
N ASN A 6 25.88 9.06 22.45
CA ASN A 6 25.12 9.08 21.20
C ASN A 6 24.74 7.68 20.70
N MET A 7 25.49 6.62 21.07
CA MET A 7 25.09 5.23 20.81
C MET A 7 23.89 4.76 21.65
N PHE A 8 23.70 5.36 22.81
CA PHE A 8 22.58 5.05 23.73
C PHE A 8 21.41 6.03 23.65
N LYS A 9 21.54 7.12 22.88
CA LYS A 9 20.34 7.89 22.53
C LYS A 9 19.41 6.96 21.79
N PRO A 10 18.13 6.82 22.19
CA PRO A 10 17.14 6.19 21.34
C PRO A 10 17.24 6.92 20.00
N GLN A 11 17.49 6.15 18.93
CA GLN A 11 17.36 6.70 17.57
C GLN A 11 15.98 7.32 17.50
N ASP A 12 15.98 8.58 17.17
CA ASP A 12 14.89 9.53 17.11
C ASP A 12 13.54 8.86 17.25
N GLY A 13 12.92 9.14 18.38
CA GLY A 13 11.59 8.64 18.68
C GLY A 13 10.69 8.89 17.50
N VAL A 14 9.68 8.10 17.36
CA VAL A 14 8.53 8.37 16.48
C VAL A 14 8.35 9.88 16.44
N ASP A 15 8.64 10.50 15.29
CA ASP A 15 8.48 11.94 15.14
C ASP A 15 7.11 12.31 15.69
N ASP A 16 7.07 13.09 16.75
CA ASP A 16 5.84 13.60 17.31
C ASP A 16 5.17 14.46 16.23
N PHE A 17 4.02 14.01 15.76
CA PHE A 17 3.27 14.73 14.74
C PHE A 17 1.84 14.98 15.23
N ASP A 18 1.37 16.22 15.02
CA ASP A 18 0.02 16.62 15.36
C ASP A 18 -1.00 16.27 14.27
N ARG A 19 -0.55 16.14 13.04
CA ARG A 19 -1.43 15.99 11.88
C ARG A 19 -0.89 14.99 10.86
N ILE A 20 -1.81 14.23 10.27
CA ILE A 20 -1.56 13.37 9.11
C ILE A 20 -2.27 13.98 7.92
N ARG A 21 -1.52 14.24 6.83
CA ARG A 21 -2.07 14.69 5.56
C ARG A 21 -2.06 13.56 4.56
N ILE A 22 -3.22 13.32 3.94
CA ILE A 22 -3.35 12.36 2.85
C ILE A 22 -3.41 13.15 1.54
N GLY A 23 -2.54 12.83 0.60
CA GLY A 23 -2.48 13.47 -0.71
C GLY A 23 -2.06 12.48 -1.80
N LEU A 24 -2.03 12.94 -3.05
CA LEU A 24 -1.50 12.16 -4.17
C LEU A 24 0.03 12.26 -4.16
N ALA A 25 0.67 11.13 -4.45
CA ALA A 25 2.12 11.08 -4.61
C ALA A 25 2.50 11.26 -6.08
N SER A 26 3.47 12.14 -6.35
CA SER A 26 4.09 12.25 -7.67
C SER A 26 4.96 11.01 -7.96
N PRO A 27 5.22 10.68 -9.24
CA PRO A 27 6.19 9.65 -9.60
C PRO A 27 7.56 9.86 -8.96
N ASP A 28 8.04 11.11 -8.92
CA ASP A 28 9.33 11.46 -8.32
C ASP A 28 9.34 11.29 -6.81
N MET A 29 8.23 11.57 -6.14
CA MET A 29 8.05 11.33 -4.71
C MET A 29 8.11 9.83 -4.41
N ILE A 30 7.47 8.97 -5.23
CA ILE A 30 7.55 7.52 -5.08
C ILE A 30 8.99 7.02 -5.27
N ARG A 31 9.72 7.56 -6.26
CA ARG A 31 11.13 7.24 -6.48
C ARG A 31 12.00 7.68 -5.29
N SER A 32 11.71 8.84 -4.69
CA SER A 32 12.45 9.35 -3.52
C SER A 32 12.27 8.47 -2.27
N TRP A 33 11.10 7.87 -2.08
CA TRP A 33 10.86 6.92 -0.98
C TRP A 33 11.52 5.56 -1.20
N SER A 34 11.84 5.24 -2.45
CA SER A 34 12.31 3.92 -2.84
C SER A 34 13.83 3.79 -2.74
N PHE A 35 14.28 2.65 -2.24
CA PHE A 35 15.69 2.26 -2.19
C PHE A 35 16.16 1.50 -3.43
N GLY A 36 15.27 1.27 -4.42
CA GLY A 36 15.62 0.68 -5.69
C GLY A 36 14.44 0.07 -6.44
N GLU A 37 14.66 -0.21 -7.74
CA GLU A 37 13.69 -0.82 -8.64
C GLU A 37 13.65 -2.34 -8.46
N VAL A 38 12.44 -2.89 -8.31
CA VAL A 38 12.19 -4.34 -8.29
C VAL A 38 11.91 -4.80 -9.72
N LYS A 39 12.87 -5.53 -10.33
CA LYS A 39 12.81 -5.99 -11.73
C LYS A 39 12.32 -7.41 -11.88
N LYS A 40 12.59 -8.25 -10.88
CA LYS A 40 12.35 -9.68 -10.95
C LYS A 40 11.16 -10.11 -10.10
N PRO A 41 10.32 -11.04 -10.57
CA PRO A 41 9.18 -11.56 -9.83
C PRO A 41 9.57 -12.57 -8.74
N GLU A 42 10.83 -13.06 -8.75
CA GLU A 42 11.32 -14.04 -7.79
C GLU A 42 11.38 -13.45 -6.38
N THR A 43 11.11 -14.28 -5.39
CA THR A 43 11.12 -13.92 -3.99
C THR A 43 12.41 -14.37 -3.30
N ILE A 44 12.59 -15.67 -3.20
CA ILE A 44 13.76 -16.31 -2.60
C ILE A 44 14.26 -17.45 -3.49
N ASN A 45 15.53 -17.79 -3.33
CA ASN A 45 16.07 -19.01 -3.90
C ASN A 45 15.72 -20.19 -2.99
N TYR A 46 14.90 -21.12 -3.48
CA TYR A 46 14.39 -22.25 -2.69
C TYR A 46 15.48 -23.25 -2.26
N ARG A 47 16.66 -23.23 -2.90
CA ARG A 47 17.80 -24.07 -2.50
C ARG A 47 18.59 -23.48 -1.35
N THR A 48 18.81 -22.16 -1.37
CA THR A 48 19.66 -21.46 -0.41
C THR A 48 18.90 -20.67 0.64
N PHE A 49 17.58 -20.52 0.48
CA PHE A 49 16.68 -19.68 1.27
C PHE A 49 17.09 -18.22 1.35
N LYS A 50 17.98 -17.78 0.45
CA LYS A 50 18.41 -16.38 0.37
C LYS A 50 17.51 -15.60 -0.60
N PRO A 51 17.26 -14.29 -0.34
CA PRO A 51 16.51 -13.46 -1.27
C PRO A 51 17.24 -13.33 -2.61
N GLU A 52 16.48 -13.41 -3.69
CA GLU A 52 16.99 -13.16 -5.03
C GLU A 52 17.33 -11.68 -5.24
N ARG A 53 18.38 -11.44 -6.02
CA ARG A 53 18.80 -10.09 -6.35
C ARG A 53 17.78 -9.42 -7.27
N ASP A 54 17.44 -8.17 -7.00
CA ASP A 54 16.46 -7.36 -7.71
C ASP A 54 15.03 -7.93 -7.70
N GLY A 55 14.78 -8.93 -6.83
CA GLY A 55 13.48 -9.53 -6.57
C GLY A 55 12.70 -8.84 -5.45
N LEU A 56 11.50 -9.38 -5.19
CA LEU A 56 10.56 -8.82 -4.20
C LEU A 56 11.09 -8.81 -2.75
N PHE A 57 12.10 -9.61 -2.42
CA PHE A 57 12.73 -9.67 -1.10
C PHE A 57 14.21 -9.24 -1.10
N CYS A 58 14.68 -8.61 -2.17
CA CYS A 58 16.07 -8.25 -2.38
C CYS A 58 16.70 -7.55 -1.17
N ALA A 59 17.83 -8.09 -0.68
CA ALA A 59 18.53 -7.50 0.46
C ALA A 59 19.23 -6.18 0.11
N LYS A 60 19.58 -5.96 -1.16
CA LYS A 60 20.17 -4.71 -1.62
C LYS A 60 19.18 -3.55 -1.52
N ILE A 61 17.91 -3.80 -1.88
CA ILE A 61 16.85 -2.78 -1.89
C ILE A 61 16.28 -2.59 -0.48
N PHE A 62 15.89 -3.68 0.18
CA PHE A 62 15.12 -3.64 1.41
C PHE A 62 15.95 -3.77 2.70
N GLY A 63 17.23 -4.09 2.57
CA GLY A 63 18.12 -4.25 3.73
C GLY A 63 18.44 -5.72 4.09
N PRO A 64 19.34 -5.92 5.07
CA PRO A 64 19.84 -7.23 5.46
C PRO A 64 18.76 -8.07 6.16
N ILE A 65 18.94 -9.42 6.14
CA ILE A 65 18.04 -10.36 6.83
C ILE A 65 18.39 -10.47 8.31
N LYS A 66 19.69 -10.43 8.61
CA LYS A 66 20.21 -10.50 9.98
C LYS A 66 20.83 -9.16 10.37
N ASP A 67 20.74 -8.82 11.65
CA ASP A 67 21.31 -7.59 12.18
C ASP A 67 22.81 -7.52 11.92
N TYR A 68 23.25 -6.43 11.31
CA TYR A 68 24.65 -6.12 11.03
C TYR A 68 25.43 -7.20 10.27
N GLU A 69 24.73 -7.95 9.40
CA GLU A 69 25.34 -8.97 8.54
C GLU A 69 24.92 -8.75 7.08
N CYS A 70 25.92 -8.67 6.17
CA CYS A 70 25.62 -8.62 4.74
C CYS A 70 25.22 -10.01 4.19
N LEU A 71 24.56 -10.07 3.03
CA LEU A 71 24.02 -11.31 2.46
C LEU A 71 25.11 -12.35 2.14
N CYS A 72 26.32 -11.91 1.72
CA CYS A 72 27.44 -12.79 1.40
C CYS A 72 28.26 -13.20 2.63
N GLY A 73 28.07 -12.58 3.79
CA GLY A 73 28.79 -12.87 5.02
C GLY A 73 30.18 -12.24 5.13
N LYS A 74 30.61 -11.38 4.15
CA LYS A 74 31.91 -10.69 4.20
C LYS A 74 32.00 -9.76 5.41
N TYR A 75 30.97 -8.98 5.64
CA TYR A 75 30.87 -8.06 6.77
C TYR A 75 29.85 -8.58 7.77
N LYS A 76 30.33 -8.75 9.01
CA LYS A 76 29.55 -9.19 10.17
C LYS A 76 29.89 -8.30 11.35
N ARG A 77 28.94 -8.17 12.29
CA ARG A 77 29.04 -7.41 13.54
C ARG A 77 28.91 -5.89 13.37
N LEU A 78 28.63 -5.25 14.49
CA LEU A 78 28.34 -3.82 14.62
C LEU A 78 29.46 -2.89 14.11
N LYS A 79 30.72 -3.33 14.17
CA LYS A 79 31.90 -2.52 13.75
C LYS A 79 31.82 -2.05 12.27
N HIS A 80 31.06 -2.75 11.46
CA HIS A 80 30.88 -2.42 10.02
C HIS A 80 29.53 -1.72 9.72
N ARG A 81 28.87 -1.15 10.74
CA ARG A 81 27.60 -0.44 10.56
C ARG A 81 27.72 0.65 9.49
N GLY A 82 26.73 0.70 8.57
CA GLY A 82 26.65 1.69 7.49
C GLY A 82 27.52 1.40 6.26
N VAL A 83 28.36 0.34 6.31
CA VAL A 83 29.18 -0.05 5.16
C VAL A 83 28.32 -0.78 4.13
N VAL A 84 28.41 -0.36 2.87
CA VAL A 84 27.79 -1.07 1.74
C VAL A 84 28.78 -2.15 1.25
N CYS A 85 28.35 -3.39 1.25
CA CYS A 85 29.21 -4.51 0.82
C CYS A 85 29.48 -4.45 -0.69
N GLU A 86 30.74 -4.38 -1.10
CA GLU A 86 31.16 -4.35 -2.50
C GLU A 86 30.72 -5.59 -3.29
N LYS A 87 30.66 -6.78 -2.65
CA LYS A 87 30.31 -8.05 -3.30
C LYS A 87 28.81 -8.21 -3.51
N CYS A 88 27.99 -7.93 -2.50
CA CYS A 88 26.54 -8.16 -2.55
C CYS A 88 25.68 -6.87 -2.59
N GLY A 89 26.31 -5.70 -2.42
CA GLY A 89 25.63 -4.41 -2.44
C GLY A 89 24.69 -4.16 -1.26
N VAL A 90 24.74 -4.99 -0.22
CA VAL A 90 23.86 -4.87 0.96
C VAL A 90 24.52 -3.96 1.98
N GLU A 91 23.77 -3.00 2.47
CA GLU A 91 24.17 -2.12 3.56
C GLU A 91 24.11 -2.86 4.91
N VAL A 92 25.14 -2.72 5.72
CA VAL A 92 25.22 -3.38 7.04
C VAL A 92 24.49 -2.54 8.08
N THR A 93 23.21 -2.84 8.29
CA THR A 93 22.33 -2.16 9.23
C THR A 93 21.50 -3.16 10.05
N LYS A 94 20.59 -2.66 10.89
CA LYS A 94 19.62 -3.51 11.57
C LYS A 94 18.63 -4.12 10.57
N SER A 95 18.18 -5.34 10.81
CA SER A 95 17.16 -6.00 10.00
C SER A 95 15.78 -5.30 10.06
N SER A 96 15.52 -4.51 11.10
CA SER A 96 14.27 -3.73 11.25
C SER A 96 13.99 -2.80 10.08
N VAL A 97 15.02 -2.35 9.34
CA VAL A 97 14.85 -1.53 8.13
C VAL A 97 14.04 -2.22 7.03
N ARG A 98 13.94 -3.56 7.04
CA ARG A 98 13.10 -4.33 6.12
C ARG A 98 11.60 -4.10 6.32
N ARG A 99 11.21 -3.50 7.44
CA ARG A 99 9.84 -3.06 7.71
C ARG A 99 9.56 -1.64 7.19
N GLU A 100 10.59 -0.85 6.95
CA GLU A 100 10.49 0.59 6.63
C GLU A 100 10.81 0.89 5.17
N ARG A 101 11.83 0.22 4.60
CA ARG A 101 12.32 0.49 3.25
C ARG A 101 11.33 0.03 2.19
N MET A 102 10.95 0.97 1.34
CA MET A 102 10.11 0.72 0.16
C MET A 102 10.97 0.50 -1.09
N GLY A 103 10.44 -0.24 -2.04
CA GLY A 103 10.92 -0.32 -3.41
C GLY A 103 9.92 0.29 -4.38
N HIS A 104 10.23 0.24 -5.68
CA HIS A 104 9.30 0.66 -6.74
C HIS A 104 9.39 -0.27 -7.95
N ILE A 105 8.37 -0.20 -8.78
CA ILE A 105 8.32 -0.85 -10.10
C ILE A 105 8.07 0.25 -11.13
N GLU A 106 8.97 0.40 -12.10
CA GLU A 106 8.75 1.26 -13.26
C GLU A 106 7.83 0.55 -14.25
N LEU A 107 6.64 1.11 -14.43
CA LEU A 107 5.67 0.56 -15.36
C LEU A 107 6.07 0.88 -16.81
N ALA A 108 5.92 -0.10 -17.70
CA ALA A 108 6.21 0.05 -19.14
C ALA A 108 5.24 1.00 -19.83
N THR A 109 4.02 1.11 -19.30
CA THR A 109 2.99 2.05 -19.74
C THR A 109 2.24 2.60 -18.53
N PRO A 110 1.72 3.83 -18.62
CA PRO A 110 0.86 4.38 -17.58
C PRO A 110 -0.36 3.51 -17.32
N VAL A 111 -0.80 3.45 -16.06
CA VAL A 111 -1.94 2.65 -15.60
C VAL A 111 -2.86 3.52 -14.74
N ALA A 112 -4.16 3.48 -15.00
CA ALA A 112 -5.13 4.23 -14.21
C ALA A 112 -5.30 3.62 -12.81
N HIS A 113 -5.36 4.47 -11.79
CA HIS A 113 -5.60 4.02 -10.42
C HIS A 113 -7.07 3.68 -10.22
N ILE A 114 -7.38 2.41 -9.91
CA ILE A 114 -8.74 1.87 -9.83
C ILE A 114 -9.64 2.61 -8.81
N TRP A 115 -9.10 3.14 -7.73
CA TRP A 115 -9.88 3.88 -6.74
C TRP A 115 -10.45 5.17 -7.30
N PHE A 116 -9.71 5.87 -8.17
CA PHE A 116 -10.16 7.11 -8.79
C PHE A 116 -11.00 6.86 -10.04
N LEU A 117 -10.84 5.70 -10.66
CA LEU A 117 -11.64 5.25 -11.79
C LEU A 117 -13.03 4.76 -11.34
N LYS A 118 -13.07 3.76 -10.47
CA LYS A 118 -14.29 3.03 -10.05
C LYS A 118 -14.96 3.60 -8.79
N SER A 119 -14.61 4.81 -8.35
CA SER A 119 -15.39 5.50 -7.33
C SER A 119 -16.75 5.94 -7.89
N LEU A 120 -17.76 6.06 -7.04
CA LEU A 120 -19.07 6.59 -7.41
C LEU A 120 -19.29 7.95 -6.71
N PRO A 121 -19.25 9.05 -7.45
CA PRO A 121 -18.92 9.20 -8.89
C PRO A 121 -17.44 9.01 -9.19
N SER A 122 -17.10 8.62 -10.43
CA SER A 122 -15.72 8.49 -10.90
C SER A 122 -15.00 9.84 -10.83
N ARG A 123 -13.83 9.89 -10.16
CA ARG A 123 -13.04 11.12 -10.06
C ARG A 123 -12.46 11.52 -11.42
N ILE A 124 -11.90 10.55 -12.15
CA ILE A 124 -11.41 10.77 -13.52
C ILE A 124 -12.55 11.20 -14.44
N GLY A 125 -13.74 10.56 -14.29
CA GLY A 125 -14.91 10.94 -15.08
C GLY A 125 -15.42 12.35 -14.82
N LEU A 126 -15.41 12.79 -13.56
CA LEU A 126 -15.79 14.17 -13.24
C LEU A 126 -14.81 15.20 -13.79
N LEU A 127 -13.51 14.90 -13.80
CA LEU A 127 -12.50 15.80 -14.38
C LEU A 127 -12.72 15.95 -15.89
N LEU A 128 -12.82 14.84 -16.61
CA LEU A 128 -12.91 14.81 -18.07
C LEU A 128 -14.31 15.06 -18.61
N ASP A 129 -15.31 15.14 -17.76
CA ASP A 129 -16.76 15.18 -18.11
C ASP A 129 -17.24 13.97 -18.93
N LEU A 130 -16.63 12.82 -18.69
CA LEU A 130 -16.95 11.56 -19.34
C LEU A 130 -17.68 10.62 -18.39
N THR A 131 -18.55 9.76 -18.94
CA THR A 131 -19.18 8.70 -18.16
C THR A 131 -18.16 7.59 -17.84
N LEU A 132 -18.40 6.84 -16.76
CA LEU A 132 -17.52 5.73 -16.38
C LEU A 132 -17.38 4.69 -17.52
N ARG A 133 -18.46 4.42 -18.27
CA ARG A 133 -18.43 3.47 -19.39
C ARG A 133 -17.52 3.93 -20.53
N GLU A 134 -17.55 5.21 -20.85
CA GLU A 134 -16.71 5.81 -21.88
C GLU A 134 -15.23 5.71 -21.51
N ILE A 135 -14.89 6.07 -20.27
CA ILE A 135 -13.52 5.97 -19.79
C ILE A 135 -13.02 4.51 -19.78
N GLU A 136 -13.88 3.58 -19.36
CA GLU A 136 -13.54 2.16 -19.39
C GLU A 136 -13.25 1.66 -20.80
N ARG A 137 -14.04 2.07 -21.81
CA ARG A 137 -13.75 1.71 -23.21
C ARG A 137 -12.38 2.21 -23.67
N VAL A 138 -11.99 3.44 -23.28
CA VAL A 138 -10.67 3.97 -23.61
C VAL A 138 -9.57 3.21 -22.88
N LEU A 139 -9.69 3.04 -21.56
CA LEU A 139 -8.66 2.43 -20.71
C LEU A 139 -8.38 0.96 -21.07
N TYR A 140 -9.42 0.23 -21.48
CA TYR A 140 -9.29 -1.18 -21.82
C TYR A 140 -9.16 -1.45 -23.32
N PHE A 141 -8.79 -0.40 -24.07
CA PHE A 141 -8.46 -0.49 -25.50
C PHE A 141 -9.62 -0.95 -26.39
N GLU A 142 -10.85 -0.51 -26.09
CA GLU A 142 -12.05 -0.76 -26.90
C GLU A 142 -12.36 0.42 -27.83
N SER A 143 -11.94 1.65 -27.47
CA SER A 143 -12.22 2.87 -28.25
C SER A 143 -11.06 3.85 -28.16
N PHE A 144 -10.87 4.62 -29.24
CA PHE A 144 -9.96 5.76 -29.27
C PHE A 144 -10.64 6.99 -28.65
N ILE A 145 -9.83 7.88 -28.09
CA ILE A 145 -10.26 9.21 -27.67
C ILE A 145 -9.46 10.27 -28.43
N VAL A 146 -10.15 11.26 -28.96
CA VAL A 146 -9.54 12.39 -29.68
C VAL A 146 -8.89 13.33 -28.67
N LEU A 147 -7.57 13.50 -28.79
CA LEU A 147 -6.78 14.42 -27.96
C LEU A 147 -6.77 15.81 -28.55
N ASP A 148 -6.50 15.88 -29.84
CA ASP A 148 -6.45 17.10 -30.63
C ASP A 148 -7.22 16.90 -31.92
N PRO A 149 -8.30 17.64 -32.14
CA PRO A 149 -9.10 17.51 -33.36
C PRO A 149 -8.42 18.16 -34.58
N GLY A 150 -7.40 19.03 -34.40
CA GLY A 150 -6.80 19.77 -35.50
C GLY A 150 -7.82 20.60 -36.26
N MET A 151 -7.77 20.52 -37.62
CA MET A 151 -8.73 21.21 -38.51
C MET A 151 -9.90 20.29 -38.96
N THR A 152 -10.11 19.16 -38.25
CA THR A 152 -11.17 18.20 -38.57
C THR A 152 -12.50 18.55 -37.87
N PRO A 153 -13.64 18.06 -38.35
CA PRO A 153 -14.92 18.26 -37.68
C PRO A 153 -15.11 17.43 -36.39
N LEU A 154 -14.07 16.75 -35.94
CA LEU A 154 -14.08 15.96 -34.71
C LEU A 154 -14.08 16.86 -33.48
N GLU A 155 -14.75 16.43 -32.42
CA GLU A 155 -14.74 17.14 -31.15
C GLU A 155 -13.63 16.64 -30.21
N LYS A 156 -13.08 17.52 -29.37
CA LYS A 156 -12.13 17.15 -28.32
C LYS A 156 -12.81 16.20 -27.33
N ASN A 157 -12.12 15.14 -26.94
CA ASN A 157 -12.61 14.05 -26.09
C ASN A 157 -13.70 13.16 -26.71
N GLN A 158 -13.96 13.28 -28.03
CA GLN A 158 -14.87 12.39 -28.73
C GLN A 158 -14.30 10.97 -28.75
N LEU A 159 -15.20 9.98 -28.60
CA LEU A 159 -14.84 8.56 -28.67
C LEU A 159 -15.06 8.03 -30.07
N LEU A 160 -14.05 7.37 -30.62
CA LEU A 160 -14.09 6.70 -31.90
C LEU A 160 -13.92 5.20 -31.71
N ASN A 161 -14.80 4.42 -32.33
CA ASN A 161 -14.59 2.97 -32.47
C ASN A 161 -13.48 2.72 -33.50
N GLU A 162 -12.97 1.51 -33.59
CA GLU A 162 -11.87 1.19 -34.50
C GLU A 162 -12.23 1.47 -35.98
N GLU A 163 -13.46 1.15 -36.39
CA GLU A 163 -13.98 1.44 -37.75
C GLU A 163 -14.03 2.96 -37.99
N ALA A 164 -14.63 3.73 -37.08
CA ALA A 164 -14.72 5.18 -37.20
C ALA A 164 -13.34 5.85 -37.17
N TYR A 165 -12.37 5.29 -36.42
CA TYR A 165 -11.02 5.77 -36.40
C TYR A 165 -10.32 5.54 -37.76
N LEU A 166 -10.47 4.36 -38.35
CA LEU A 166 -9.91 4.05 -39.68
C LEU A 166 -10.51 4.94 -40.76
N GLN A 167 -11.83 5.14 -40.73
CA GLN A 167 -12.51 6.08 -41.64
C GLN A 167 -11.97 7.50 -41.49
N ALA A 168 -11.82 7.99 -40.27
CA ALA A 168 -11.28 9.32 -40.00
C ALA A 168 -9.82 9.46 -40.47
N VAL A 169 -9.01 8.39 -40.35
CA VAL A 169 -7.65 8.37 -40.86
C VAL A 169 -7.60 8.36 -42.40
N GLU A 170 -8.53 7.68 -43.05
CA GLU A 170 -8.66 7.71 -44.51
C GLU A 170 -9.09 9.08 -45.02
N GLU A 171 -10.00 9.78 -44.31
CA GLU A 171 -10.61 11.04 -44.70
C GLU A 171 -9.73 12.25 -44.36
N TYR A 172 -9.11 12.26 -43.17
CA TYR A 172 -8.38 13.41 -42.63
C TYR A 172 -6.87 13.15 -42.46
N GLY A 173 -6.40 11.95 -42.74
CA GLY A 173 -4.98 11.58 -42.61
C GLY A 173 -4.47 11.71 -41.18
N HIS A 174 -3.37 12.48 -41.00
CA HIS A 174 -2.72 12.70 -39.71
C HIS A 174 -2.99 14.11 -39.11
N GLU A 175 -4.04 14.79 -39.55
CA GLU A 175 -4.39 16.12 -39.07
C GLU A 175 -5.00 16.12 -37.67
N PHE A 176 -5.45 14.99 -37.17
CA PHE A 176 -5.94 14.83 -35.82
C PHE A 176 -5.11 13.82 -35.00
N LYS A 177 -5.15 13.94 -33.70
CA LYS A 177 -4.46 13.03 -32.77
C LYS A 177 -5.48 12.30 -31.93
N ALA A 178 -5.55 10.98 -32.05
CA ALA A 178 -6.35 10.13 -31.19
C ALA A 178 -5.52 8.99 -30.61
N MET A 179 -5.76 8.63 -29.37
CA MET A 179 -5.01 7.60 -28.66
C MET A 179 -5.94 6.70 -27.84
N MET A 180 -5.43 5.56 -27.39
CA MET A 180 -6.11 4.61 -26.50
C MET A 180 -5.35 4.45 -25.18
N GLY A 181 -6.05 3.95 -24.17
CA GLY A 181 -5.46 3.54 -22.90
C GLY A 181 -5.24 4.66 -21.90
N ALA A 182 -4.55 4.36 -20.83
CA ALA A 182 -4.27 5.30 -19.75
C ALA A 182 -3.32 6.44 -20.18
N GLU A 183 -2.50 6.20 -21.21
CA GLU A 183 -1.63 7.22 -21.80
C GLU A 183 -2.44 8.38 -22.37
N ALA A 184 -3.54 8.09 -23.09
CA ALA A 184 -4.42 9.09 -23.62
C ALA A 184 -5.04 9.96 -22.51
N ILE A 185 -5.54 9.32 -21.48
CA ILE A 185 -6.16 10.02 -20.35
C ILE A 185 -5.12 10.86 -19.60
N GLN A 186 -3.90 10.35 -19.40
CA GLN A 186 -2.82 11.10 -18.77
C GLN A 186 -2.47 12.35 -19.57
N GLU A 187 -2.40 12.24 -20.89
CA GLU A 187 -2.08 13.36 -21.78
C GLU A 187 -3.16 14.45 -21.69
N ILE A 188 -4.46 14.07 -21.71
CA ILE A 188 -5.56 15.03 -21.53
C ILE A 188 -5.46 15.73 -20.18
N LEU A 189 -5.24 14.96 -19.09
CA LEU A 189 -5.13 15.52 -17.74
C LEU A 189 -3.92 16.46 -17.60
N ARG A 190 -2.85 16.24 -18.37
CA ARG A 190 -1.64 17.07 -18.38
C ARG A 190 -1.78 18.34 -19.20
N THR A 191 -2.43 18.25 -20.37
CA THR A 191 -2.54 19.35 -21.34
C THR A 191 -3.68 20.33 -21.05
N THR A 192 -4.67 19.92 -20.24
CA THR A 192 -5.82 20.75 -19.90
C THR A 192 -5.44 21.84 -18.90
N ASP A 193 -5.76 23.11 -19.21
CA ASP A 193 -5.67 24.20 -18.24
C ASP A 193 -6.87 24.15 -17.29
N TRP A 194 -6.58 23.74 -16.04
CA TRP A 194 -7.61 23.54 -15.02
C TRP A 194 -8.15 24.87 -14.44
N ARG A 195 -7.43 25.99 -14.61
CA ARG A 195 -7.89 27.30 -14.17
C ARG A 195 -8.97 27.84 -15.08
N ASP A 196 -8.77 27.76 -16.38
CA ASP A 196 -9.76 28.16 -17.38
C ASP A 196 -11.02 27.31 -17.28
N VAL A 197 -10.85 25.97 -17.14
CA VAL A 197 -11.98 25.05 -16.93
C VAL A 197 -12.75 25.39 -15.66
N LEU A 198 -12.08 25.75 -14.58
CA LEU A 198 -12.73 26.13 -13.33
C LEU A 198 -13.56 27.41 -13.49
N GLN A 199 -13.03 28.41 -14.21
CA GLN A 199 -13.72 29.65 -14.47
C GLN A 199 -14.97 29.41 -15.34
N THR A 200 -14.83 28.68 -16.43
CA THR A 200 -15.94 28.34 -17.33
C THR A 200 -17.07 27.60 -16.57
N LEU A 201 -16.72 26.64 -15.71
CA LEU A 201 -17.69 25.91 -14.91
C LEU A 201 -18.40 26.79 -13.86
N LYS A 202 -17.77 27.82 -13.34
CA LYS A 202 -18.39 28.79 -12.43
C LYS A 202 -19.41 29.64 -13.19
N GLU A 203 -19.06 30.09 -14.38
CA GLU A 203 -19.97 30.86 -15.27
C GLU A 203 -21.18 30.02 -15.69
N GLU A 204 -20.96 28.73 -16.07
CA GLU A 204 -22.06 27.80 -16.37
C GLU A 204 -22.96 27.56 -15.15
N LEU A 205 -22.43 27.51 -13.95
CA LEU A 205 -23.20 27.30 -12.72
C LEU A 205 -24.16 28.47 -12.48
N GLU A 206 -23.76 29.69 -12.76
CA GLU A 206 -24.60 30.89 -12.63
C GLU A 206 -25.72 30.91 -13.65
N GLN A 207 -25.45 30.50 -14.89
CA GLN A 207 -26.41 30.48 -15.99
C GLN A 207 -27.42 29.31 -15.92
N THR A 208 -27.07 28.23 -15.21
CA THR A 208 -27.88 27.02 -15.18
C THR A 208 -29.05 27.16 -14.21
N SER A 209 -30.29 26.90 -14.68
CA SER A 209 -31.50 26.85 -13.82
C SER A 209 -31.81 25.48 -13.22
N SER A 210 -31.35 24.38 -13.86
CA SER A 210 -31.63 23.00 -13.45
C SER A 210 -30.88 22.59 -12.19
N GLU A 211 -31.61 22.20 -11.13
CA GLU A 211 -31.03 21.80 -9.84
C GLU A 211 -30.10 20.55 -9.92
N THR A 212 -30.43 19.58 -10.78
CA THR A 212 -29.65 18.38 -10.99
C THR A 212 -28.30 18.68 -11.68
N LYS A 213 -28.34 19.58 -12.69
CA LYS A 213 -27.11 20.06 -13.34
C LYS A 213 -26.26 20.85 -12.37
N LYS A 214 -26.85 21.75 -11.57
CA LYS A 214 -26.15 22.50 -10.52
C LYS A 214 -25.40 21.57 -9.55
N LYS A 215 -26.06 20.53 -9.05
CA LYS A 215 -25.44 19.55 -8.14
C LYS A 215 -24.25 18.80 -8.79
N ARG A 216 -24.31 18.53 -10.11
CA ARG A 216 -23.19 17.91 -10.84
C ARG A 216 -22.03 18.89 -11.02
N LEU A 217 -22.33 20.12 -11.43
CA LEU A 217 -21.33 21.19 -11.61
C LEU A 217 -20.60 21.50 -10.31
N VAL A 218 -21.32 21.66 -9.20
CA VAL A 218 -20.72 21.89 -7.87
C VAL A 218 -19.75 20.76 -7.47
N LYS A 219 -20.11 19.49 -7.71
CA LYS A 219 -19.22 18.37 -7.44
C LYS A 219 -17.95 18.42 -8.30
N ARG A 220 -18.08 18.83 -9.56
CA ARG A 220 -16.96 18.97 -10.48
C ARG A 220 -16.06 20.12 -10.09
N ILE A 221 -16.63 21.30 -9.79
CA ILE A 221 -15.91 22.48 -9.31
C ILE A 221 -15.13 22.16 -8.04
N ASN A 222 -15.75 21.56 -7.03
CA ASN A 222 -15.07 21.19 -5.78
C ASN A 222 -13.93 20.20 -5.98
N LEU A 223 -14.02 19.33 -6.99
CA LEU A 223 -12.94 18.40 -7.32
C LEU A 223 -11.77 19.12 -8.01
N ILE A 224 -12.06 19.98 -8.96
CA ILE A 224 -11.03 20.73 -9.71
C ILE A 224 -10.34 21.75 -8.79
N ASP A 225 -11.10 22.42 -7.92
CA ASP A 225 -10.57 23.37 -6.93
C ASP A 225 -9.52 22.74 -6.00
N ALA A 226 -9.67 21.43 -5.67
CA ALA A 226 -8.67 20.71 -4.91
C ALA A 226 -7.31 20.51 -5.62
N PHE A 227 -7.27 20.65 -6.94
CA PHE A 227 -6.05 20.52 -7.76
C PHE A 227 -5.47 21.86 -8.20
N VAL A 228 -6.27 22.91 -8.20
CA VAL A 228 -5.82 24.26 -8.56
C VAL A 228 -5.19 24.92 -7.32
N PRO A 229 -3.96 25.45 -7.42
CA PRO A 229 -3.36 26.13 -6.29
C PRO A 229 -4.12 27.41 -5.98
N ASP A 230 -4.58 27.52 -4.74
CA ASP A 230 -5.16 28.72 -4.18
C ASP A 230 -4.04 29.75 -3.97
N PRO A 231 -4.17 31.00 -4.45
CA PRO A 231 -3.18 32.05 -4.22
C PRO A 231 -2.92 32.29 -2.73
N ASP A 232 -3.94 32.15 -1.89
CA ASP A 232 -3.87 32.45 -0.46
C ASP A 232 -3.33 31.27 0.38
N ASP A 233 -3.52 30.03 -0.09
CA ASP A 233 -3.03 28.84 0.62
C ASP A 233 -2.51 27.75 -0.34
N PRO A 234 -1.27 27.88 -0.85
CA PRO A 234 -0.69 26.92 -1.78
C PRO A 234 -0.51 25.52 -1.16
N LYS A 235 -0.66 25.39 0.17
CA LYS A 235 -0.57 24.09 0.87
C LYS A 235 -1.85 23.26 0.76
N LYS A 236 -2.97 23.81 0.29
CA LYS A 236 -4.22 23.08 0.08
C LYS A 236 -4.20 22.12 -1.10
N VAL A 237 -3.29 22.27 -2.04
CA VAL A 237 -3.25 21.46 -3.26
C VAL A 237 -3.02 19.98 -2.92
N VAL A 238 -3.93 19.13 -3.35
CA VAL A 238 -3.85 17.67 -3.13
C VAL A 238 -2.76 17.04 -4.01
N GLY A 239 -2.49 17.63 -5.18
CA GLY A 239 -1.52 17.17 -6.17
C GLY A 239 -1.94 17.59 -7.57
N LYS A 240 -1.27 17.05 -8.59
CA LYS A 240 -1.66 17.27 -9.99
C LYS A 240 -2.65 16.22 -10.46
N PRO A 241 -3.63 16.55 -11.33
CA PRO A 241 -4.59 15.58 -11.86
C PRO A 241 -3.95 14.41 -12.61
N GLU A 242 -2.83 14.64 -13.30
CA GLU A 242 -2.06 13.59 -13.99
C GLU A 242 -1.57 12.46 -13.08
N TRP A 243 -1.44 12.71 -11.75
CA TRP A 243 -1.01 11.71 -10.76
C TRP A 243 -2.10 10.69 -10.41
N LEU A 244 -3.31 10.85 -10.94
CA LEU A 244 -4.36 9.82 -10.89
C LEU A 244 -4.02 8.62 -11.78
N ILE A 245 -3.08 8.81 -12.70
CA ILE A 245 -2.50 7.79 -13.56
C ILE A 245 -1.10 7.45 -13.04
N LEU A 246 -0.84 6.17 -12.82
CA LEU A 246 0.37 5.66 -12.24
C LEU A 246 1.42 5.35 -13.31
N ASN A 247 2.60 5.95 -13.23
CA ASN A 247 3.78 5.60 -14.01
C ASN A 247 4.74 4.73 -13.21
N VAL A 248 4.74 4.92 -11.89
CA VAL A 248 5.59 4.20 -10.95
C VAL A 248 4.71 3.60 -9.86
N LEU A 249 4.90 2.32 -9.57
CA LEU A 249 4.17 1.61 -8.54
C LEU A 249 5.05 1.39 -7.31
N PRO A 250 4.65 1.84 -6.11
CA PRO A 250 5.40 1.57 -4.89
C PRO A 250 5.29 0.11 -4.47
N VAL A 251 6.39 -0.46 -3.99
CA VAL A 251 6.44 -1.83 -3.47
C VAL A 251 6.56 -1.77 -1.95
N LEU A 252 5.61 -2.40 -1.28
CA LEU A 252 5.54 -2.45 0.17
C LEU A 252 6.78 -3.15 0.76
N PRO A 253 7.28 -2.73 1.95
CA PRO A 253 8.37 -3.40 2.63
C PRO A 253 8.11 -4.91 2.83
N PRO A 254 9.14 -5.78 2.75
CA PRO A 254 8.97 -7.23 2.81
C PRO A 254 8.36 -7.73 4.12
N ASP A 255 8.66 -7.11 5.26
CA ASP A 255 8.12 -7.53 6.56
C ASP A 255 6.63 -7.23 6.74
N LEU A 256 6.06 -6.33 5.90
CA LEU A 256 4.62 -6.08 5.84
C LEU A 256 3.87 -7.07 4.93
N ARG A 257 4.61 -7.87 4.14
CA ARG A 257 4.12 -8.96 3.29
C ARG A 257 4.99 -10.22 3.44
N PRO A 258 5.08 -10.77 4.65
CA PRO A 258 6.10 -11.75 5.01
C PRO A 258 5.96 -13.05 4.23
N LEU A 259 7.09 -13.76 4.14
CA LEU A 259 7.22 -15.11 3.64
C LEU A 259 7.82 -15.95 4.77
N VAL A 260 7.00 -16.82 5.36
CA VAL A 260 7.35 -17.57 6.58
C VAL A 260 7.56 -19.04 6.23
N PRO A 261 8.70 -19.64 6.56
CA PRO A 261 8.89 -21.08 6.41
C PRO A 261 8.02 -21.83 7.43
N LEU A 262 7.38 -22.90 6.98
CA LEU A 262 6.64 -23.85 7.81
C LEU A 262 7.50 -25.09 8.08
N ASP A 263 7.23 -25.79 9.17
CA ASP A 263 7.96 -27.00 9.58
C ASP A 263 7.94 -28.11 8.51
N SER A 264 6.95 -28.09 7.62
CA SER A 264 6.83 -29.01 6.48
C SER A 264 7.74 -28.68 5.28
N GLY A 265 8.66 -27.72 5.39
CA GLY A 265 9.50 -27.23 4.27
C GLY A 265 8.76 -26.39 3.22
N ARG A 266 7.47 -26.08 3.46
CA ARG A 266 6.66 -25.18 2.65
C ARG A 266 6.76 -23.75 3.18
N PHE A 267 6.43 -22.77 2.33
CA PHE A 267 6.36 -21.38 2.75
C PHE A 267 4.92 -20.90 2.79
N ALA A 268 4.55 -20.24 3.88
CA ALA A 268 3.36 -19.41 3.93
C ALA A 268 3.71 -18.00 3.43
N THR A 269 2.99 -17.53 2.44
CA THR A 269 3.22 -16.22 1.85
C THR A 269 1.97 -15.35 1.94
N SER A 270 2.17 -14.04 2.01
CA SER A 270 1.09 -13.07 1.86
C SER A 270 0.57 -13.09 0.42
N ASP A 271 -0.74 -12.97 0.25
CA ASP A 271 -1.40 -12.88 -1.06
C ASP A 271 -0.86 -11.71 -1.92
N LEU A 272 -0.37 -10.64 -1.28
CA LEU A 272 0.24 -9.49 -1.95
C LEU A 272 1.47 -9.87 -2.78
N ASN A 273 2.26 -10.85 -2.33
CA ASN A 273 3.43 -11.29 -3.09
C ASN A 273 3.03 -11.90 -4.44
N ASP A 274 1.95 -12.67 -4.50
CA ASP A 274 1.45 -13.25 -5.75
C ASP A 274 0.89 -12.17 -6.68
N LEU A 275 0.22 -11.16 -6.13
CA LEU A 275 -0.28 -10.02 -6.89
C LEU A 275 0.88 -9.17 -7.46
N TYR A 276 1.90 -8.86 -6.67
CA TYR A 276 3.11 -8.17 -7.16
C TYR A 276 3.84 -8.98 -8.24
N ARG A 277 3.97 -10.30 -8.06
CA ARG A 277 4.58 -11.18 -9.07
C ARG A 277 3.83 -11.12 -10.40
N ARG A 278 2.50 -11.10 -10.38
CA ARG A 278 1.67 -10.95 -11.60
C ARG A 278 1.94 -9.61 -12.28
N VAL A 279 1.99 -8.51 -11.54
CA VAL A 279 2.31 -7.19 -12.09
C VAL A 279 3.69 -7.20 -12.74
N ILE A 280 4.72 -7.67 -12.04
CA ILE A 280 6.10 -7.68 -12.56
C ILE A 280 6.20 -8.56 -13.82
N ASN A 281 5.58 -9.74 -13.84
CA ASN A 281 5.59 -10.63 -15.00
C ASN A 281 4.94 -9.98 -16.22
N ARG A 282 3.76 -9.33 -16.05
CA ARG A 282 3.09 -8.61 -17.14
C ARG A 282 3.90 -7.41 -17.61
N ASN A 283 4.46 -6.66 -16.68
CA ASN A 283 5.30 -5.51 -16.98
C ASN A 283 6.56 -5.91 -17.79
N ASN A 284 7.27 -6.94 -17.35
CA ASN A 284 8.45 -7.44 -18.04
C ASN A 284 8.13 -8.01 -19.43
N ARG A 285 6.99 -8.70 -19.55
CA ARG A 285 6.52 -9.21 -20.83
C ARG A 285 6.19 -8.05 -21.77
N LEU A 286 5.51 -7.02 -21.30
CA LEU A 286 5.20 -5.84 -22.09
C LEU A 286 6.48 -5.11 -22.53
N LYS A 287 7.44 -4.88 -21.61
CA LYS A 287 8.75 -4.29 -21.96
C LYS A 287 9.41 -5.03 -23.11
N ARG A 288 9.44 -6.37 -23.02
CA ARG A 288 10.03 -7.22 -24.07
C ARG A 288 9.27 -7.15 -25.39
N LEU A 289 7.93 -7.08 -25.37
CA LEU A 289 7.13 -6.95 -26.60
C LEU A 289 7.36 -5.60 -27.28
N LEU A 290 7.51 -4.53 -26.50
CA LEU A 290 7.85 -3.20 -27.02
C LEU A 290 9.26 -3.18 -27.63
N GLU A 291 10.24 -3.80 -27.00
CA GLU A 291 11.61 -3.93 -27.50
C GLU A 291 11.68 -4.76 -28.81
N LEU A 292 10.80 -5.74 -28.98
CA LEU A 292 10.71 -6.60 -30.17
C LEU A 292 9.82 -6.01 -31.28
N PHE A 293 9.27 -4.80 -31.10
CA PHE A 293 8.35 -4.19 -32.06
C PHE A 293 7.18 -5.13 -32.45
N ALA A 294 6.60 -5.81 -31.47
CA ALA A 294 5.50 -6.74 -31.69
C ALA A 294 4.26 -6.05 -32.28
N PRO A 295 3.38 -6.77 -33.01
CA PRO A 295 2.16 -6.21 -33.57
C PRO A 295 1.29 -5.52 -32.51
N ASP A 296 0.66 -4.38 -32.88
CA ASP A 296 -0.12 -3.54 -31.99
C ASP A 296 -1.23 -4.28 -31.22
N ILE A 297 -1.87 -5.23 -31.86
CA ILE A 297 -2.93 -6.03 -31.25
C ILE A 297 -2.42 -6.78 -30.01
N ILE A 298 -1.20 -7.35 -30.10
CA ILE A 298 -0.57 -8.09 -29.00
C ILE A 298 -0.16 -7.10 -27.90
N VAL A 299 0.42 -5.97 -28.27
CA VAL A 299 0.85 -4.92 -27.34
C VAL A 299 -0.37 -4.34 -26.57
N ARG A 300 -1.45 -4.01 -27.28
CA ARG A 300 -2.71 -3.52 -26.68
C ARG A 300 -3.30 -4.53 -25.68
N ASN A 301 -3.29 -5.81 -26.04
CA ASN A 301 -3.79 -6.85 -25.14
C ASN A 301 -2.92 -6.99 -23.88
N GLU A 302 -1.58 -6.92 -24.01
CA GLU A 302 -0.69 -7.00 -22.84
C GLU A 302 -0.76 -5.73 -21.98
N LYS A 303 -0.94 -4.53 -22.56
CA LYS A 303 -1.23 -3.28 -21.84
C LYS A 303 -2.52 -3.42 -21.03
N ARG A 304 -3.59 -3.98 -21.60
CA ARG A 304 -4.84 -4.27 -20.90
C ARG A 304 -4.62 -5.24 -19.73
N MET A 305 -3.86 -6.31 -19.95
CA MET A 305 -3.57 -7.27 -18.87
C MET A 305 -2.72 -6.67 -17.76
N LEU A 306 -1.82 -5.73 -18.06
CA LEU A 306 -1.07 -4.99 -17.07
C LEU A 306 -2.00 -4.10 -16.22
N GLN A 307 -2.92 -3.36 -16.86
CA GLN A 307 -3.95 -2.59 -16.18
C GLN A 307 -4.76 -3.47 -15.21
N GLU A 308 -5.25 -4.62 -15.68
CA GLU A 308 -6.00 -5.57 -14.85
C GLU A 308 -5.17 -6.15 -13.68
N ALA A 309 -3.87 -6.40 -13.89
CA ALA A 309 -2.99 -6.87 -12.83
C ALA A 309 -2.77 -5.81 -11.74
N VAL A 310 -2.61 -4.55 -12.11
CA VAL A 310 -2.50 -3.45 -11.14
C VAL A 310 -3.84 -3.19 -10.43
N ASP A 311 -4.96 -3.25 -11.15
CA ASP A 311 -6.30 -3.14 -10.56
C ASP A 311 -6.53 -4.20 -9.48
N SER A 312 -6.13 -5.45 -9.75
CA SER A 312 -6.28 -6.54 -8.78
C SER A 312 -5.33 -6.40 -7.58
N LEU A 313 -4.15 -5.81 -7.73
CA LEU A 313 -3.26 -5.51 -6.62
C LEU A 313 -3.84 -4.44 -5.70
N LEU A 314 -4.43 -3.38 -6.27
CA LEU A 314 -4.98 -2.27 -5.50
C LEU A 314 -6.33 -2.61 -4.86
N ASP A 315 -7.28 -3.17 -5.61
CA ASP A 315 -8.62 -3.55 -5.12
C ASP A 315 -9.18 -4.74 -5.91
N ASN A 316 -8.86 -5.96 -5.48
CA ASN A 316 -9.27 -7.18 -6.16
C ASN A 316 -10.80 -7.36 -6.10
N GLY A 317 -11.40 -7.65 -7.26
CA GLY A 317 -12.85 -7.86 -7.39
C GLY A 317 -13.66 -6.59 -7.61
N ARG A 318 -13.04 -5.42 -7.66
CA ARG A 318 -13.74 -4.16 -7.99
C ARG A 318 -14.15 -4.10 -9.45
N ARG A 319 -13.42 -4.77 -10.33
CA ARG A 319 -13.70 -4.92 -11.75
C ARG A 319 -13.60 -6.38 -12.20
N GLY A 320 -14.64 -6.89 -12.85
CA GLY A 320 -14.65 -8.22 -13.46
C GLY A 320 -14.52 -9.37 -12.47
N ARG A 321 -13.91 -10.45 -12.90
CA ARG A 321 -13.68 -11.64 -12.07
C ARG A 321 -12.57 -11.40 -11.07
N THR A 322 -12.81 -11.77 -9.83
CA THR A 322 -11.79 -11.73 -8.78
C THR A 322 -10.64 -12.69 -9.10
N VAL A 323 -9.43 -12.21 -8.88
CA VAL A 323 -8.25 -13.06 -8.97
C VAL A 323 -8.21 -13.99 -7.75
N THR A 324 -8.15 -15.30 -8.02
CA THR A 324 -8.17 -16.34 -6.99
C THR A 324 -6.85 -17.08 -6.91
N GLY A 325 -6.53 -17.61 -5.73
CA GLY A 325 -5.41 -18.51 -5.50
C GLY A 325 -5.73 -19.96 -5.90
N SER A 326 -4.82 -20.89 -5.60
CA SER A 326 -4.96 -22.32 -5.88
C SER A 326 -6.24 -22.94 -5.29
N ASN A 327 -6.69 -22.47 -4.14
CA ASN A 327 -7.89 -22.97 -3.44
C ASN A 327 -9.17 -22.24 -3.85
N LYS A 328 -9.23 -21.59 -5.00
CA LYS A 328 -10.34 -20.76 -5.48
C LYS A 328 -10.75 -19.63 -4.53
N ARG A 329 -9.97 -19.37 -3.47
CA ARG A 329 -10.18 -18.25 -2.56
C ARG A 329 -9.70 -16.94 -3.22
N PRO A 330 -10.48 -15.83 -3.14
CA PRO A 330 -10.02 -14.52 -3.61
C PRO A 330 -8.72 -14.11 -2.91
N LEU A 331 -7.76 -13.60 -3.67
CA LEU A 331 -6.53 -13.05 -3.11
C LEU A 331 -6.81 -11.71 -2.45
N LYS A 332 -6.23 -11.49 -1.27
CA LYS A 332 -6.39 -10.27 -0.48
C LYS A 332 -5.55 -9.14 -1.07
N SER A 333 -6.21 -8.08 -1.51
CA SER A 333 -5.59 -6.89 -2.11
C SER A 333 -5.13 -5.86 -1.07
N LEU A 334 -4.46 -4.79 -1.52
CA LEU A 334 -4.07 -3.66 -0.65
C LEU A 334 -5.29 -2.99 0.00
N ALA A 335 -6.39 -2.81 -0.74
CA ALA A 335 -7.64 -2.27 -0.20
C ALA A 335 -8.19 -3.14 0.94
N ASP A 336 -8.13 -4.47 0.81
CA ASP A 336 -8.60 -5.41 1.82
C ASP A 336 -7.72 -5.44 3.07
N MET A 337 -6.47 -5.00 2.97
CA MET A 337 -5.59 -4.83 4.13
C MET A 337 -6.03 -3.67 5.03
N ILE A 338 -6.74 -2.68 4.49
CA ILE A 338 -7.14 -1.45 5.18
C ILE A 338 -8.59 -1.53 5.63
N LYS A 339 -9.51 -1.96 4.73
CA LYS A 339 -10.96 -1.97 4.94
C LYS A 339 -11.48 -3.28 5.54
N GLY A 340 -12.69 -3.23 6.08
CA GLY A 340 -13.43 -4.38 6.58
C GLY A 340 -13.07 -4.79 8.02
N LYS A 341 -13.67 -5.91 8.50
CA LYS A 341 -13.53 -6.40 9.87
C LYS A 341 -12.10 -6.85 10.20
N GLN A 342 -11.39 -7.38 9.21
CA GLN A 342 -10.00 -7.86 9.32
C GLN A 342 -8.99 -6.84 8.78
N GLY A 343 -9.43 -5.61 8.46
CA GLY A 343 -8.56 -4.55 8.01
C GLY A 343 -7.83 -3.86 9.16
N ARG A 344 -6.82 -3.07 8.80
CA ARG A 344 -5.93 -2.39 9.75
C ARG A 344 -6.69 -1.51 10.73
N PHE A 345 -7.68 -0.76 10.27
CA PHE A 345 -8.45 0.13 11.14
C PHE A 345 -9.19 -0.63 12.25
N ARG A 346 -10.00 -1.63 11.91
CA ARG A 346 -10.85 -2.32 12.88
C ARG A 346 -10.11 -3.35 13.72
N GLN A 347 -9.06 -3.98 13.18
CA GLN A 347 -8.36 -5.07 13.86
C GLN A 347 -7.15 -4.64 14.67
N ASN A 348 -6.46 -3.53 14.27
CA ASN A 348 -5.18 -3.15 14.87
C ASN A 348 -5.15 -1.72 15.44
N LEU A 349 -6.03 -0.81 14.99
CA LEU A 349 -6.03 0.59 15.43
C LEU A 349 -7.16 0.89 16.41
N LEU A 350 -8.42 0.57 16.09
CA LEU A 350 -9.56 0.80 16.99
C LEU A 350 -9.56 -0.15 18.18
N GLY A 351 -8.91 -1.29 18.07
CA GLY A 351 -8.76 -2.26 19.14
C GLY A 351 -7.67 -3.26 18.81
N LYS A 352 -6.93 -3.68 19.83
CA LYS A 352 -5.87 -4.70 19.71
C LYS A 352 -6.12 -5.82 20.69
N ARG A 353 -5.64 -7.03 20.35
CA ARG A 353 -5.51 -8.09 21.34
C ARG A 353 -4.39 -7.69 22.30
N VAL A 354 -4.64 -7.83 23.58
CA VAL A 354 -3.71 -7.46 24.64
C VAL A 354 -3.29 -8.69 25.43
N ASP A 355 -2.05 -8.68 25.91
CA ASP A 355 -1.53 -9.69 26.82
C ASP A 355 -2.17 -9.53 28.22
N TYR A 356 -2.01 -10.54 29.06
CA TYR A 356 -2.54 -10.58 30.42
C TYR A 356 -4.06 -10.35 30.51
N SER A 357 -4.79 -10.85 29.52
CA SER A 357 -6.25 -10.88 29.45
C SER A 357 -6.75 -12.31 29.33
N GLY A 358 -7.91 -12.58 29.87
CA GLY A 358 -8.50 -13.92 29.85
C GLY A 358 -10.02 -13.87 29.72
N ARG A 359 -10.59 -15.01 29.30
CA ARG A 359 -12.03 -15.19 29.19
C ARG A 359 -12.41 -16.57 29.71
N SER A 360 -13.45 -16.64 30.53
CA SER A 360 -13.96 -17.89 31.07
C SER A 360 -15.47 -17.86 31.20
N VAL A 361 -16.05 -19.03 31.51
CA VAL A 361 -17.47 -19.17 31.79
C VAL A 361 -17.78 -18.56 33.16
N ILE A 362 -18.91 -17.85 33.26
CA ILE A 362 -19.42 -17.27 34.50
C ILE A 362 -20.39 -18.30 35.13
N VAL A 363 -20.17 -18.59 36.41
CA VAL A 363 -21.04 -19.51 37.20
C VAL A 363 -21.50 -18.81 38.48
N VAL A 364 -22.53 -19.34 39.10
CA VAL A 364 -23.07 -18.83 40.35
C VAL A 364 -22.07 -19.08 41.49
N GLY A 365 -21.87 -18.08 42.35
CA GLY A 365 -21.03 -18.14 43.55
C GLY A 365 -21.87 -17.79 44.80
N PRO A 366 -22.63 -18.72 45.36
CA PRO A 366 -23.61 -18.41 46.42
C PRO A 366 -22.99 -17.91 47.74
N THR A 367 -21.70 -18.17 47.96
CA THR A 367 -20.93 -17.74 49.12
C THR A 367 -20.23 -16.39 48.95
N LEU A 368 -20.27 -15.81 47.72
CA LEU A 368 -19.62 -14.55 47.43
C LEU A 368 -20.55 -13.34 47.71
N ARG A 369 -20.00 -12.25 48.24
CA ARG A 369 -20.74 -11.01 48.38
C ARG A 369 -20.87 -10.31 47.01
N LEU A 370 -21.81 -9.36 46.86
CA LEU A 370 -22.10 -8.67 45.59
C LEU A 370 -20.90 -8.01 44.92
N HIS A 371 -19.93 -7.54 45.73
CA HIS A 371 -18.71 -6.89 45.25
C HIS A 371 -17.53 -7.87 45.10
N GLN A 372 -17.72 -9.17 45.28
CA GLN A 372 -16.67 -10.17 45.20
C GLN A 372 -16.80 -11.04 43.93
N CYS A 373 -15.64 -11.36 43.36
CA CYS A 373 -15.51 -12.26 42.22
C CYS A 373 -14.48 -13.35 42.53
N GLY A 374 -14.82 -14.61 42.22
CA GLY A 374 -13.92 -15.74 42.34
C GLY A 374 -13.22 -16.05 41.02
N LEU A 375 -11.90 -16.09 41.03
CA LEU A 375 -11.08 -16.44 39.85
C LEU A 375 -10.32 -17.75 40.11
N PRO A 376 -10.17 -18.63 39.09
CA PRO A 376 -9.28 -19.77 39.18
C PRO A 376 -7.85 -19.36 39.48
N LYS A 377 -7.19 -19.97 40.46
CA LYS A 377 -5.83 -19.59 40.91
C LYS A 377 -4.81 -19.56 39.75
N ARG A 378 -4.86 -20.53 38.85
CA ARG A 378 -3.95 -20.60 37.70
C ARG A 378 -4.17 -19.43 36.74
N MET A 379 -5.40 -19.05 36.49
CA MET A 379 -5.75 -17.90 35.65
C MET A 379 -5.27 -16.60 36.30
N ALA A 380 -5.53 -16.43 37.59
CA ALA A 380 -5.09 -15.26 38.34
C ALA A 380 -3.57 -15.12 38.33
N LEU A 381 -2.80 -16.19 38.51
CA LEU A 381 -1.34 -16.17 38.47
C LEU A 381 -0.82 -15.70 37.10
N GLU A 382 -1.43 -16.14 36.01
CA GLU A 382 -1.02 -15.75 34.66
C GLU A 382 -1.36 -14.30 34.34
N LEU A 383 -2.55 -13.85 34.74
CA LEU A 383 -3.00 -12.46 34.52
C LEU A 383 -2.19 -11.43 35.32
N PHE A 384 -1.81 -11.78 36.55
CA PHE A 384 -1.05 -10.90 37.44
C PHE A 384 0.47 -11.09 37.38
N LYS A 385 0.98 -11.84 36.41
CA LYS A 385 2.39 -12.12 36.22
C LYS A 385 3.31 -10.91 36.31
N PRO A 386 3.05 -9.76 35.64
CA PRO A 386 3.91 -8.57 35.73
C PRO A 386 4.02 -8.03 37.14
N PHE A 387 2.90 -7.98 37.86
CA PHE A 387 2.88 -7.49 39.24
C PHE A 387 3.60 -8.43 40.20
N ILE A 388 3.51 -9.74 39.96
CA ILE A 388 4.24 -10.75 40.73
C ILE A 388 5.76 -10.58 40.53
N PHE A 389 6.20 -10.37 39.29
CA PHE A 389 7.61 -10.15 38.99
C PHE A 389 8.13 -8.86 39.62
N GLN A 390 7.37 -7.77 39.58
CA GLN A 390 7.69 -6.52 40.26
C GLN A 390 7.91 -6.77 41.77
N GLN A 391 6.97 -7.43 42.42
CA GLN A 391 7.03 -7.72 43.87
C GLN A 391 8.20 -8.65 44.24
N LEU A 392 8.56 -9.62 43.38
CA LEU A 392 9.70 -10.48 43.59
C LEU A 392 11.03 -9.72 43.52
N ILE A 393 11.13 -8.73 42.64
CA ILE A 393 12.30 -7.86 42.51
C ILE A 393 12.37 -6.89 43.69
N GLU A 394 11.26 -6.24 44.07
CA GLU A 394 11.19 -5.31 45.22
C GLU A 394 11.54 -5.98 46.55
N LYS A 395 11.20 -7.27 46.67
CA LYS A 395 11.55 -8.08 47.86
C LYS A 395 12.94 -8.75 47.78
N GLU A 396 13.75 -8.38 46.79
CA GLU A 396 15.09 -8.94 46.56
C GLU A 396 15.16 -10.48 46.40
N GLN A 397 14.00 -11.14 46.12
CA GLN A 397 13.93 -12.59 45.91
C GLN A 397 14.41 -12.99 44.51
N ALA A 398 14.44 -12.07 43.59
CA ALA A 398 14.95 -12.28 42.24
C ALA A 398 15.74 -11.03 41.76
N PRO A 399 17.00 -11.18 41.36
CA PRO A 399 17.85 -10.06 40.94
C PRO A 399 17.43 -9.48 39.57
N THR A 400 16.75 -10.24 38.74
CA THR A 400 16.33 -9.83 37.40
C THR A 400 14.99 -10.42 37.02
N ILE A 401 14.29 -9.78 36.07
CA ILE A 401 13.03 -10.29 35.48
C ILE A 401 13.23 -11.71 34.89
N LYS A 402 14.40 -11.98 34.32
CA LYS A 402 14.72 -13.29 33.74
C LYS A 402 14.80 -14.39 34.83
N ALA A 403 15.40 -14.07 35.98
CA ALA A 403 15.46 -14.98 37.13
C ALA A 403 14.05 -15.20 37.73
N ALA A 404 13.23 -14.14 37.85
CA ALA A 404 11.85 -14.23 38.31
C ALA A 404 10.96 -15.12 37.41
N LYS A 405 11.19 -15.12 36.10
CA LYS A 405 10.48 -16.00 35.15
C LYS A 405 10.83 -17.48 35.29
N LEU A 406 12.02 -17.80 35.74
CA LEU A 406 12.52 -19.17 35.91
C LEU A 406 12.15 -19.79 37.27
N MET A 407 11.58 -19.01 38.18
CA MET A 407 11.11 -19.53 39.46
C MET A 407 9.94 -20.49 39.28
N PRO A 408 9.94 -21.68 39.90
CA PRO A 408 8.88 -22.67 39.76
C PRO A 408 7.54 -22.14 40.32
N PRO A 409 6.40 -22.65 39.82
CA PRO A 409 5.04 -22.24 40.26
C PRO A 409 4.68 -22.80 41.65
N GLY A 410 5.56 -22.67 42.60
CA GLY A 410 5.44 -23.05 44.01
C GLY A 410 5.79 -21.90 44.93
N CYS A 411 5.63 -20.67 44.48
CA CYS A 411 5.92 -19.47 45.22
C CYS A 411 5.30 -19.43 46.62
N PRO A 412 6.02 -18.90 47.63
CA PRO A 412 5.63 -18.88 49.02
C PRO A 412 4.25 -18.23 49.26
N PRO A 413 3.56 -18.54 50.36
CA PRO A 413 2.16 -18.13 50.62
C PRO A 413 1.89 -16.62 50.57
N SER A 414 2.92 -15.77 50.57
CA SER A 414 2.82 -14.32 50.39
C SER A 414 2.30 -13.89 49.00
N THR A 415 2.51 -14.67 47.92
CA THR A 415 2.07 -14.35 46.57
C THR A 415 0.59 -14.70 46.33
N ALA A 416 0.06 -15.66 47.10
CA ALA A 416 -1.36 -16.01 47.06
C ALA A 416 -2.23 -14.86 47.65
N ASN A 417 -1.67 -14.05 48.55
CA ASN A 417 -2.34 -12.89 49.15
C ASN A 417 -2.35 -11.67 48.23
N LEU A 418 -1.40 -11.55 47.29
CA LEU A 418 -1.38 -10.48 46.28
C LEU A 418 -2.50 -10.62 45.25
N ALA A 419 -2.89 -11.86 44.92
CA ALA A 419 -4.03 -12.14 44.05
C ALA A 419 -5.39 -11.89 44.75
N LYS A 420 -5.40 -11.70 46.08
CA LYS A 420 -6.62 -11.48 46.87
C LYS A 420 -6.96 -10.01 47.15
N LYS A 421 -6.08 -9.07 46.83
CA LYS A 421 -6.41 -7.64 46.94
C LYS A 421 -6.81 -7.07 45.58
N PRO A 422 -8.12 -6.85 45.31
CA PRO A 422 -8.51 -5.97 44.22
C PRO A 422 -8.02 -4.56 44.61
N ARG A 423 -7.22 -3.94 43.78
CA ARG A 423 -7.04 -2.50 43.82
C ARG A 423 -8.40 -1.92 43.46
N THR A 424 -9.07 -1.30 44.38
CA THR A 424 -10.12 -0.31 44.10
C THR A 424 -9.55 0.79 43.21
N PRO A 425 -10.33 1.34 42.26
CA PRO A 425 -9.89 2.37 41.31
C PRO A 425 -9.38 3.62 42.00
#